data_0a8bd34cddd8198a117e7d64c5a21365
#
_entry.id   0a8bd34cddd8198a117e7d64c5a21365
#
_cell.length_a   1.000
_cell.length_b   1.000
_cell.length_c   1.000
_cell.angle_alpha   90.00
_cell.angle_beta   90.00
_cell.angle_gamma   90.00
#
_symmetry.space_group_name_H-M   'P 1'
#
loop_
_entity.id
_entity.type
_entity.pdbx_description
1 polymer ?
#
loop_
_entity_poly.entity_id
_entity_poly.type
_entity_poly.pdbx_seq_one_letter_code
_entity_poly.pdbx_strand_id
1 'polypeptide(L)'
;MRELNQLLLNFDIKRTFNDNDYYVSDSNYFAFNLIDKWPKWEKKILNISGEKFSGKTHLANIFKSKSSAIYLQESEINNEIFKKIKLYESIIIDGFSNNIEENLTYSIFNMVDQDSKYLLIISETPLGNIKFKLPDLISRSKNILHSKIKPPNDELIFAIILKNFSDRQIKLEKKIIEFIINRIDRSYSKIYEFIYKIDELSLKKKKPINLKTIKEIL
;
A
#
# COMPACT_ATOMS: atom_id res chain seq x y z
N MET A 1 -44.04 15.15 -7.40
CA MET A 1 -42.67 15.63 -7.28
C MET A 1 -41.75 14.50 -7.74
N ARG A 2 -41.04 14.65 -8.86
CA ARG A 2 -40.09 13.68 -9.34
C ARG A 2 -38.81 13.78 -8.49
N GLU A 3 -38.48 12.74 -7.76
CA GLU A 3 -37.16 12.60 -7.12
C GLU A 3 -36.09 12.56 -8.23
N LEU A 4 -35.34 13.65 -8.34
CA LEU A 4 -34.11 13.67 -9.13
C LEU A 4 -33.06 12.84 -8.38
N ASN A 5 -32.91 11.58 -8.78
CA ASN A 5 -31.74 10.76 -8.40
C ASN A 5 -30.51 11.40 -9.02
N GLN A 6 -29.84 12.24 -8.25
CA GLN A 6 -28.56 12.84 -8.63
C GLN A 6 -27.52 11.71 -8.64
N LEU A 7 -27.06 11.30 -9.84
CA LEU A 7 -25.95 10.39 -10.02
C LEU A 7 -24.73 11.00 -9.31
N LEU A 8 -24.23 10.30 -8.30
CA LEU A 8 -22.94 10.62 -7.68
C LEU A 8 -21.85 10.31 -8.72
N LEU A 9 -21.31 11.35 -9.32
CA LEU A 9 -20.11 11.24 -10.14
C LEU A 9 -18.96 10.87 -9.20
N ASN A 10 -18.50 9.63 -9.31
CA ASN A 10 -17.25 9.20 -8.70
C ASN A 10 -16.10 9.90 -9.43
N PHE A 11 -15.65 11.01 -8.89
CA PHE A 11 -14.36 11.55 -9.29
C PHE A 11 -13.29 10.66 -8.67
N ASP A 12 -12.53 9.96 -9.51
CA ASP A 12 -11.27 9.36 -9.10
C ASP A 12 -10.34 10.47 -8.63
N ILE A 13 -10.32 10.72 -7.33
CA ILE A 13 -9.35 11.62 -6.71
C ILE A 13 -8.00 10.95 -6.92
N LYS A 14 -7.22 11.43 -7.90
CA LYS A 14 -5.85 10.99 -8.12
C LYS A 14 -5.08 11.20 -6.82
N ARG A 15 -4.79 10.11 -6.13
CA ARG A 15 -3.98 10.15 -4.91
C ARG A 15 -2.60 10.67 -5.29
N THR A 16 -2.20 11.81 -4.76
CA THR A 16 -0.83 12.30 -4.86
C THR A 16 0.00 11.54 -3.84
N PHE A 17 1.04 10.86 -4.32
CA PHE A 17 2.00 10.12 -3.47
C PHE A 17 3.26 10.95 -3.33
N ASN A 18 3.21 12.02 -2.53
CA ASN A 18 4.41 12.80 -2.19
C ASN A 18 5.11 12.16 -0.99
N ASP A 19 6.44 12.21 -0.98
CA ASP A 19 7.27 11.69 0.12
C ASP A 19 6.86 12.30 1.47
N ASN A 20 6.46 13.57 1.48
CA ASN A 20 6.00 14.31 2.66
C ASN A 20 4.61 13.86 3.18
N ASP A 21 3.88 13.08 2.40
CA ASP A 21 2.53 12.61 2.74
C ASP A 21 2.52 11.24 3.42
N TYR A 22 3.68 10.59 3.55
CA TYR A 22 3.78 9.29 4.22
C TYR A 22 4.12 9.46 5.69
N TYR A 23 3.14 9.17 6.54
CA TYR A 23 3.36 9.22 8.00
C TYR A 23 4.11 7.99 8.48
N VAL A 24 5.32 8.20 9.05
CA VAL A 24 6.16 7.14 9.59
C VAL A 24 5.85 6.94 11.07
N SER A 25 5.57 5.70 11.46
CA SER A 25 5.33 5.24 12.83
C SER A 25 6.03 3.91 13.08
N ASP A 26 6.01 3.41 14.30
CA ASP A 26 6.57 2.09 14.64
C ASP A 26 5.99 0.94 13.81
N SER A 27 4.78 1.12 13.27
CA SER A 27 4.11 0.11 12.45
C SER A 27 4.75 -0.07 11.07
N ASN A 28 5.33 0.99 10.50
CA ASN A 28 5.85 1.02 9.14
C ASN A 28 7.32 1.49 9.03
N TYR A 29 7.94 1.87 10.13
CA TYR A 29 9.29 2.43 10.18
C TYR A 29 10.32 1.58 9.44
N PHE A 30 10.33 0.25 9.67
CA PHE A 30 11.32 -0.62 9.04
C PHE A 30 11.17 -0.66 7.52
N ALA A 31 9.94 -0.71 7.01
CA ALA A 31 9.68 -0.69 5.58
C ALA A 31 10.12 0.63 4.96
N PHE A 32 9.78 1.76 5.60
CA PHE A 32 10.20 3.08 5.16
C PHE A 32 11.73 3.23 5.16
N ASN A 33 12.39 2.82 6.24
CA ASN A 33 13.84 2.92 6.39
C ASN A 33 14.61 2.09 5.34
N LEU A 34 14.09 0.92 4.93
CA LEU A 34 14.68 0.16 3.84
C LEU A 34 14.57 0.90 2.51
N ILE A 35 13.42 1.50 2.19
CA ILE A 35 13.26 2.33 0.99
C ILE A 35 14.19 3.54 1.03
N ASP A 36 14.33 4.18 2.20
CA ASP A 36 15.18 5.35 2.35
C ASP A 36 16.68 5.05 2.18
N LYS A 37 17.12 3.89 2.64
CA LYS A 37 18.51 3.44 2.52
C LYS A 37 18.91 2.97 1.11
N TRP A 38 17.98 2.87 0.15
CA TRP A 38 18.37 2.52 -1.21
C TRP A 38 19.41 3.53 -1.77
N PRO A 39 20.44 3.10 -2.52
CA PRO A 39 20.73 1.75 -3.05
C PRO A 39 21.58 0.86 -2.12
N LYS A 40 21.76 1.23 -0.85
CA LYS A 40 22.61 0.51 0.11
C LYS A 40 21.89 -0.70 0.74
N TRP A 41 21.17 -1.46 -0.06
CA TRP A 41 20.54 -2.69 0.41
C TRP A 41 21.56 -3.82 0.49
N GLU A 42 21.48 -4.67 1.53
CA GLU A 42 22.31 -5.87 1.67
C GLU A 42 22.03 -6.92 0.60
N LYS A 43 20.83 -6.93 0.03
CA LYS A 43 20.37 -7.81 -1.05
C LYS A 43 19.65 -7.02 -2.10
N LYS A 44 19.61 -7.54 -3.33
CA LYS A 44 19.00 -6.86 -4.48
C LYS A 44 17.47 -6.92 -4.51
N ILE A 45 16.86 -7.84 -3.76
CA ILE A 45 15.42 -8.05 -3.72
C ILE A 45 14.90 -7.67 -2.35
N LEU A 46 13.92 -6.76 -2.30
CA LEU A 46 13.17 -6.36 -1.11
C LEU A 46 11.70 -6.72 -1.29
N ASN A 47 11.14 -7.44 -0.33
CA ASN A 47 9.70 -7.65 -0.22
C ASN A 47 9.12 -6.82 0.93
N ILE A 48 8.17 -5.95 0.63
CA ILE A 48 7.34 -5.27 1.63
C ILE A 48 5.95 -5.91 1.62
N SER A 49 5.58 -6.50 2.75
CA SER A 49 4.27 -7.14 2.90
C SER A 49 3.42 -6.46 3.96
N GLY A 50 2.12 -6.68 3.91
CA GLY A 50 1.19 -6.14 4.90
C GLY A 50 -0.24 -6.15 4.41
N GLU A 51 -1.16 -5.81 5.31
CA GLU A 51 -2.59 -5.74 5.05
C GLU A 51 -2.90 -4.78 3.89
N LYS A 52 -4.01 -5.03 3.20
CA LYS A 52 -4.54 -4.09 2.21
C LYS A 52 -4.72 -2.70 2.84
N PHE A 53 -4.44 -1.65 2.09
CA PHE A 53 -4.47 -0.25 2.53
C PHE A 53 -3.39 0.16 3.56
N SER A 54 -2.40 -0.67 3.86
CA SER A 54 -1.34 -0.34 4.83
C SER A 54 -0.27 0.65 4.31
N GLY A 55 -0.45 1.21 3.13
CA GLY A 55 0.48 2.20 2.56
C GLY A 55 1.63 1.61 1.74
N LYS A 56 1.61 0.31 1.41
CA LYS A 56 2.64 -0.35 0.59
C LYS A 56 2.84 0.30 -0.78
N THR A 57 1.74 0.56 -1.49
CA THR A 57 1.75 1.26 -2.79
C THR A 57 2.35 2.67 -2.69
N HIS A 58 2.16 3.36 -1.55
CA HIS A 58 2.80 4.65 -1.31
C HIS A 58 4.33 4.49 -1.21
N LEU A 59 4.82 3.51 -0.44
CA LEU A 59 6.26 3.19 -0.37
C LEU A 59 6.84 2.80 -1.73
N ALA A 60 6.08 2.06 -2.55
CA ALA A 60 6.48 1.72 -3.90
C ALA A 60 6.64 2.97 -4.79
N ASN A 61 5.75 3.97 -4.65
CA ASN A 61 5.87 5.23 -5.37
C ASN A 61 7.05 6.09 -4.87
N ILE A 62 7.33 6.12 -3.56
CA ILE A 62 8.53 6.76 -3.01
C ILE A 62 9.78 6.10 -3.61
N PHE A 63 9.84 4.76 -3.64
CA PHE A 63 10.94 4.04 -4.25
C PHE A 63 11.07 4.35 -5.75
N LYS A 64 9.95 4.41 -6.48
CA LYS A 64 9.92 4.78 -7.89
C LYS A 64 10.56 6.15 -8.15
N SER A 65 10.22 7.15 -7.33
CA SER A 65 10.77 8.51 -7.44
C SER A 65 12.26 8.53 -7.21
N LYS A 66 12.76 7.75 -6.24
CA LYS A 66 14.20 7.69 -5.89
C LYS A 66 15.03 6.91 -6.91
N SER A 67 14.49 5.84 -7.51
CA SER A 67 15.25 4.86 -8.28
C SER A 67 14.93 4.86 -9.78
N SER A 68 14.01 5.72 -10.24
CA SER A 68 13.50 5.70 -11.62
C SER A 68 13.06 4.30 -12.08
N ALA A 69 12.48 3.51 -11.15
CA ALA A 69 12.09 2.14 -11.40
C ALA A 69 10.95 2.02 -12.42
N ILE A 70 10.96 0.93 -13.20
CA ILE A 70 9.75 0.49 -13.88
C ILE A 70 8.75 -0.01 -12.83
N TYR A 71 7.51 0.48 -12.93
CA TYR A 71 6.42 0.09 -12.01
C TYR A 71 5.45 -0.81 -12.77
N LEU A 72 5.26 -2.02 -12.25
CA LEU A 72 4.45 -3.07 -12.84
C LEU A 72 3.39 -3.53 -11.85
N GLN A 73 2.16 -3.66 -12.33
CA GLN A 73 1.11 -4.39 -11.61
C GLN A 73 1.27 -5.90 -11.87
N GLU A 74 0.78 -6.73 -10.97
CA GLU A 74 0.77 -8.19 -11.13
C GLU A 74 0.24 -8.62 -12.50
N SER A 75 -0.84 -8.00 -12.98
CA SER A 75 -1.49 -8.30 -14.26
C SER A 75 -0.64 -8.01 -15.49
N GLU A 76 0.41 -7.21 -15.37
CA GLU A 76 1.32 -6.85 -16.47
C GLU A 76 2.48 -7.83 -16.61
N ILE A 77 2.64 -8.77 -15.66
CA ILE A 77 3.73 -9.75 -15.65
C ILE A 77 3.42 -10.87 -16.66
N ASN A 78 4.12 -10.85 -17.78
CA ASN A 78 4.04 -11.83 -18.86
C ASN A 78 5.40 -11.99 -19.56
N ASN A 79 5.49 -12.85 -20.56
CA ASN A 79 6.75 -13.12 -21.28
C ASN A 79 7.33 -11.89 -22.02
N GLU A 80 6.52 -10.92 -22.38
CA GLU A 80 6.98 -9.74 -23.11
C GLU A 80 7.63 -8.69 -22.22
N ILE A 81 7.35 -8.75 -20.89
CA ILE A 81 7.83 -7.75 -19.94
C ILE A 81 9.36 -7.71 -19.84
N PHE A 82 10.05 -8.82 -20.13
CA PHE A 82 11.51 -8.92 -20.02
C PHE A 82 12.25 -7.91 -20.91
N LYS A 83 11.71 -7.59 -22.09
CA LYS A 83 12.29 -6.55 -22.97
C LYS A 83 12.25 -5.18 -22.31
N LYS A 84 11.16 -4.86 -21.59
CA LYS A 84 11.01 -3.58 -20.89
C LYS A 84 11.89 -3.54 -19.63
N ILE A 85 11.88 -4.58 -18.82
CA ILE A 85 12.67 -4.67 -17.57
C ILE A 85 14.16 -4.47 -17.82
N LYS A 86 14.70 -4.95 -18.97
CA LYS A 86 16.12 -4.78 -19.33
C LYS A 86 16.56 -3.33 -19.36
N LEU A 87 15.69 -2.40 -19.68
CA LEU A 87 16.01 -0.97 -19.81
C LEU A 87 16.11 -0.23 -18.46
N TYR A 88 15.75 -0.88 -17.35
CA TYR A 88 15.69 -0.26 -16.05
C TYR A 88 16.63 -0.96 -15.05
N GLU A 89 17.27 -0.17 -14.18
CA GLU A 89 18.09 -0.70 -13.09
C GLU A 89 17.24 -1.17 -11.90
N SER A 90 16.05 -0.61 -11.75
CA SER A 90 15.15 -0.91 -10.65
C SER A 90 13.76 -1.29 -11.16
N ILE A 91 13.15 -2.26 -10.48
CA ILE A 91 11.86 -2.85 -10.84
C ILE A 91 10.96 -2.83 -9.62
N ILE A 92 9.70 -2.50 -9.81
CA ILE A 92 8.65 -2.63 -8.81
C ILE A 92 7.59 -3.59 -9.34
N ILE A 93 7.20 -4.55 -8.53
CA ILE A 93 6.02 -5.39 -8.76
C ILE A 93 5.05 -5.13 -7.62
N ASP A 94 3.91 -4.48 -7.91
CA ASP A 94 2.87 -4.20 -6.92
C ASP A 94 1.71 -5.19 -7.05
N GLY A 95 1.25 -5.69 -5.91
CA GLY A 95 0.16 -6.66 -5.83
C GLY A 95 0.59 -8.10 -6.04
N PHE A 96 1.88 -8.43 -5.84
CA PHE A 96 2.40 -9.79 -6.04
C PHE A 96 1.59 -10.82 -5.25
N SER A 97 1.12 -11.85 -5.95
CA SER A 97 0.37 -12.96 -5.38
C SER A 97 0.76 -14.30 -6.03
N ASN A 98 0.05 -15.37 -5.67
CA ASN A 98 0.23 -16.71 -6.26
C ASN A 98 -0.29 -16.83 -7.70
N ASN A 99 -0.87 -15.76 -8.27
CA ASN A 99 -1.41 -15.80 -9.63
C ASN A 99 -0.32 -15.65 -10.69
N ILE A 100 0.84 -15.09 -10.32
CA ILE A 100 1.98 -15.00 -11.23
C ILE A 100 2.57 -16.41 -11.44
N GLU A 101 2.78 -16.77 -12.69
CA GLU A 101 3.44 -18.03 -13.04
C GLU A 101 4.83 -18.12 -12.39
N GLU A 102 5.11 -19.25 -11.75
CA GLU A 102 6.38 -19.45 -11.02
C GLU A 102 7.61 -19.34 -11.92
N ASN A 103 7.52 -19.81 -13.17
CA ASN A 103 8.61 -19.70 -14.13
C ASN A 103 8.93 -18.25 -14.49
N LEU A 104 7.92 -17.37 -14.57
CA LEU A 104 8.12 -15.93 -14.79
C LEU A 104 8.79 -15.29 -13.57
N THR A 105 8.32 -15.59 -12.37
CA THR A 105 8.93 -15.11 -11.13
C THR A 105 10.39 -15.54 -11.03
N TYR A 106 10.68 -16.81 -11.32
CA TYR A 106 12.04 -17.35 -11.34
C TYR A 106 12.92 -16.63 -12.35
N SER A 107 12.40 -16.38 -13.55
CA SER A 107 13.13 -15.68 -14.63
C SER A 107 13.42 -14.22 -14.25
N ILE A 108 12.49 -13.54 -13.57
CA ILE A 108 12.70 -12.18 -13.04
C ILE A 108 13.81 -12.19 -11.99
N PHE A 109 13.79 -13.13 -11.03
CA PHE A 109 14.83 -13.24 -10.00
C PHE A 109 16.21 -13.49 -10.62
N ASN A 110 16.30 -14.37 -11.62
CA ASN A 110 17.55 -14.61 -12.33
C ASN A 110 18.07 -13.33 -13.03
N MET A 111 17.20 -12.59 -13.70
CA MET A 111 17.59 -11.34 -14.35
C MET A 111 18.08 -10.30 -13.33
N VAL A 112 17.42 -10.20 -12.17
CA VAL A 112 17.84 -9.28 -11.10
C VAL A 112 19.25 -9.60 -10.62
N ASP A 113 19.57 -10.88 -10.44
CA ASP A 113 20.90 -11.31 -10.00
C ASP A 113 21.97 -11.14 -11.10
N GLN A 114 21.66 -11.56 -12.35
CA GLN A 114 22.59 -11.50 -13.48
C GLN A 114 22.92 -10.06 -13.89
N ASP A 115 21.92 -9.20 -13.95
CA ASP A 115 22.07 -7.82 -14.40
C ASP A 115 22.33 -6.85 -13.23
N SER A 116 22.50 -7.35 -12.00
CA SER A 116 22.69 -6.55 -10.77
C SER A 116 21.61 -5.50 -10.53
N LYS A 117 20.37 -5.79 -10.92
CA LYS A 117 19.22 -4.89 -10.76
C LYS A 117 18.68 -4.90 -9.33
N TYR A 118 17.83 -3.92 -9.01
CA TYR A 118 17.06 -3.88 -7.76
C TYR A 118 15.62 -4.25 -8.02
N LEU A 119 15.01 -5.03 -7.12
CA LEU A 119 13.60 -5.45 -7.22
C LEU A 119 12.87 -5.17 -5.91
N LEU A 120 11.84 -4.33 -5.98
CA LEU A 120 10.88 -4.16 -4.90
C LEU A 120 9.61 -4.93 -5.21
N ILE A 121 9.22 -5.82 -4.31
CA ILE A 121 7.98 -6.60 -4.40
C ILE A 121 7.03 -6.18 -3.29
N ILE A 122 5.83 -5.79 -3.67
CA ILE A 122 4.73 -5.45 -2.76
C ILE A 122 3.73 -6.61 -2.75
N SER A 123 3.42 -7.13 -1.58
CA SER A 123 2.50 -8.27 -1.42
C SER A 123 1.63 -8.12 -0.16
N GLU A 124 0.56 -8.90 -0.04
CA GLU A 124 -0.20 -9.00 1.21
C GLU A 124 0.49 -9.98 2.17
N THR A 125 0.94 -11.11 1.64
CA THR A 125 1.66 -12.15 2.39
C THR A 125 3.15 -12.07 2.11
N PRO A 126 4.03 -12.25 3.12
CA PRO A 126 5.47 -12.36 2.90
C PRO A 126 5.80 -13.43 1.85
N LEU A 127 6.73 -13.11 0.93
CA LEU A 127 7.12 -14.06 -0.12
C LEU A 127 7.59 -15.40 0.43
N GLY A 128 8.31 -15.40 1.55
CA GLY A 128 8.77 -16.63 2.21
C GLY A 128 7.64 -17.52 2.74
N ASN A 129 6.41 -17.01 2.83
CA ASN A 129 5.22 -17.75 3.25
C ASN A 129 4.34 -18.19 2.07
N ILE A 130 4.68 -17.77 0.86
CA ILE A 130 4.01 -18.21 -0.37
C ILE A 130 4.42 -19.65 -0.66
N LYS A 131 3.45 -20.51 -0.96
CA LYS A 131 3.69 -21.92 -1.29
C LYS A 131 4.08 -22.07 -2.76
N PHE A 132 5.36 -21.87 -3.05
CA PHE A 132 5.91 -22.18 -4.37
C PHE A 132 6.11 -23.70 -4.55
N LYS A 133 6.02 -24.16 -5.80
CA LYS A 133 6.33 -25.56 -6.19
C LYS A 133 7.79 -25.71 -6.57
N LEU A 134 8.38 -24.68 -7.19
CA LEU A 134 9.78 -24.69 -7.60
C LEU A 134 10.71 -24.59 -6.38
N PRO A 135 11.57 -25.60 -6.11
CA PRO A 135 12.45 -25.62 -4.94
C PRO A 135 13.37 -24.40 -4.86
N ASP A 136 13.82 -23.91 -5.99
CA ASP A 136 14.71 -22.76 -6.08
C ASP A 136 13.99 -21.45 -5.68
N LEU A 137 12.73 -21.26 -6.08
CA LEU A 137 11.92 -20.13 -5.60
C LEU A 137 11.67 -20.22 -4.10
N ILE A 138 11.43 -21.41 -3.55
CA ILE A 138 11.26 -21.60 -2.11
C ILE A 138 12.50 -21.12 -1.36
N SER A 139 13.70 -21.52 -1.83
CA SER A 139 14.95 -21.09 -1.22
C SER A 139 15.19 -19.59 -1.34
N ARG A 140 15.03 -19.03 -2.56
CA ARG A 140 15.27 -17.62 -2.83
C ARG A 140 14.28 -16.71 -2.11
N SER A 141 12.99 -17.05 -2.09
CA SER A 141 11.97 -16.26 -1.40
C SER A 141 12.21 -16.09 0.10
N LYS A 142 12.88 -17.05 0.72
CA LYS A 142 13.31 -16.98 2.12
C LYS A 142 14.59 -16.16 2.32
N ASN A 143 15.38 -16.00 1.27
CA ASN A 143 16.69 -15.35 1.31
C ASN A 143 16.70 -13.93 0.71
N ILE A 144 15.59 -13.20 0.76
CA ILE A 144 15.47 -11.79 0.34
C ILE A 144 15.39 -10.88 1.55
N LEU A 145 15.57 -9.57 1.33
CA LEU A 145 15.19 -8.58 2.35
C LEU A 145 13.67 -8.58 2.49
N HIS A 146 13.19 -8.58 3.72
CA HIS A 146 11.76 -8.56 3.97
C HIS A 146 11.41 -7.59 5.10
N SER A 147 10.36 -6.80 4.89
CA SER A 147 9.72 -5.99 5.93
C SER A 147 8.20 -6.16 5.89
N LYS A 148 7.62 -6.50 7.03
CA LYS A 148 6.17 -6.55 7.20
C LYS A 148 5.68 -5.28 7.87
N ILE A 149 4.73 -4.59 7.25
CA ILE A 149 4.00 -3.49 7.88
C ILE A 149 3.08 -4.10 8.94
N LYS A 150 3.25 -3.63 10.19
CA LYS A 150 2.47 -4.09 11.35
C LYS A 150 1.07 -3.43 11.35
N PRO A 151 0.12 -3.95 12.13
CA PRO A 151 -1.14 -3.25 12.39
C PRO A 151 -0.89 -1.82 12.87
N PRO A 152 -1.77 -0.86 12.54
CA PRO A 152 -1.55 0.53 12.86
C PRO A 152 -1.65 0.78 14.38
N ASN A 153 -0.72 1.56 14.92
CA ASN A 153 -0.81 2.09 16.29
C ASN A 153 -1.70 3.35 16.32
N ASP A 154 -2.01 3.84 17.51
CA ASP A 154 -2.92 4.98 17.72
C ASP A 154 -2.46 6.25 16.99
N GLU A 155 -1.16 6.53 16.99
CA GLU A 155 -0.59 7.67 16.25
C GLU A 155 -0.84 7.56 14.74
N LEU A 156 -0.63 6.38 14.18
CA LEU A 156 -0.85 6.16 12.75
C LEU A 156 -2.32 6.21 12.40
N ILE A 157 -3.21 5.66 13.25
CA ILE A 157 -4.66 5.78 13.06
C ILE A 157 -5.08 7.25 13.08
N PHE A 158 -4.56 8.03 14.05
CA PHE A 158 -4.81 9.47 14.13
C PHE A 158 -4.38 10.19 12.85
N ALA A 159 -3.16 9.92 12.38
CA ALA A 159 -2.63 10.54 11.16
C ALA A 159 -3.44 10.16 9.90
N ILE A 160 -3.82 8.88 9.77
CA ILE A 160 -4.65 8.40 8.64
C ILE A 160 -6.02 9.09 8.63
N ILE A 161 -6.70 9.14 9.79
CA ILE A 161 -8.01 9.78 9.92
C ILE A 161 -7.89 11.27 9.62
N LEU A 162 -6.95 11.96 10.27
CA LEU A 162 -6.76 13.40 10.08
C LEU A 162 -6.48 13.74 8.62
N LYS A 163 -5.56 13.04 7.96
CA LYS A 163 -5.24 13.26 6.55
C LYS A 163 -6.45 13.04 5.65
N ASN A 164 -7.11 11.89 5.78
CA ASN A 164 -8.23 11.56 4.91
C ASN A 164 -9.40 12.54 5.03
N PHE A 165 -9.68 13.04 6.21
CA PHE A 165 -10.75 14.04 6.41
C PHE A 165 -10.29 15.44 5.99
N SER A 166 -9.02 15.80 6.22
CA SER A 166 -8.45 17.06 5.74
C SER A 166 -8.47 17.17 4.21
N ASP A 167 -8.09 16.10 3.50
CA ASP A 167 -8.13 16.03 2.03
C ASP A 167 -9.55 16.23 1.48
N ARG A 168 -10.57 15.91 2.27
CA ARG A 168 -12.00 16.14 1.97
C ARG A 168 -12.55 17.45 2.52
N GLN A 169 -11.67 18.32 3.05
CA GLN A 169 -12.04 19.60 3.69
C GLN A 169 -12.99 19.43 4.89
N ILE A 170 -12.98 18.26 5.52
CA ILE A 170 -13.79 17.97 6.71
C ILE A 170 -12.91 18.20 7.95
N LYS A 171 -13.31 19.15 8.79
CA LYS A 171 -12.64 19.41 10.06
C LYS A 171 -13.27 18.55 11.16
N LEU A 172 -12.49 17.64 11.75
CA LEU A 172 -12.89 16.89 12.94
C LEU A 172 -12.19 17.45 14.16
N GLU A 173 -12.93 17.58 15.26
CA GLU A 173 -12.35 17.93 16.56
C GLU A 173 -11.49 16.75 17.05
N LYS A 174 -10.38 17.07 17.74
CA LYS A 174 -9.46 16.07 18.30
C LYS A 174 -10.17 15.02 19.16
N LYS A 175 -11.11 15.45 19.99
CA LYS A 175 -11.94 14.57 20.85
C LYS A 175 -12.73 13.53 20.06
N ILE A 176 -13.17 13.88 18.84
CA ILE A 176 -13.89 12.96 17.96
C ILE A 176 -12.93 11.92 17.39
N ILE A 177 -11.74 12.32 16.98
CA ILE A 177 -10.71 11.39 16.49
C ILE A 177 -10.29 10.42 17.60
N GLU A 178 -10.05 10.90 18.80
CA GLU A 178 -9.75 10.07 19.98
C GLU A 178 -10.89 9.07 20.29
N PHE A 179 -12.13 9.51 20.15
CA PHE A 179 -13.31 8.64 20.33
C PHE A 179 -13.32 7.50 19.29
N ILE A 180 -12.95 7.78 18.03
CA ILE A 180 -12.85 6.79 16.94
C ILE A 180 -11.72 5.81 17.25
N ILE A 181 -10.51 6.29 17.58
CA ILE A 181 -9.32 5.47 17.86
C ILE A 181 -9.59 4.43 18.94
N ASN A 182 -10.34 4.81 19.97
CA ASN A 182 -10.64 3.92 21.10
C ASN A 182 -11.65 2.82 20.77
N ARG A 183 -12.29 2.84 19.58
CA ARG A 183 -13.39 1.92 19.21
C ARG A 183 -13.17 1.20 17.89
N ILE A 184 -12.33 1.75 17.04
CA ILE A 184 -12.08 1.16 15.72
C ILE A 184 -11.11 -0.02 15.85
N ASP A 185 -11.35 -1.07 15.08
CA ASP A 185 -10.41 -2.18 14.96
C ASP A 185 -9.08 -1.71 14.41
N ARG A 186 -7.97 -2.24 14.95
CA ARG A 186 -6.60 -1.92 14.54
C ARG A 186 -6.22 -2.65 13.25
N SER A 187 -7.01 -2.44 12.22
CA SER A 187 -6.86 -2.98 10.87
C SER A 187 -6.97 -1.83 9.86
N TYR A 188 -6.04 -1.79 8.92
CA TYR A 188 -6.07 -0.77 7.85
C TYR A 188 -7.34 -0.86 7.01
N SER A 189 -7.80 -2.07 6.73
CA SER A 189 -9.02 -2.31 5.97
C SER A 189 -10.24 -1.77 6.70
N LYS A 190 -10.32 -1.96 8.03
CA LYS A 190 -11.44 -1.44 8.84
C LYS A 190 -11.43 0.08 8.95
N ILE A 191 -10.24 0.68 9.11
CA ILE A 191 -10.08 2.13 9.11
C ILE A 191 -10.52 2.72 7.77
N TYR A 192 -10.11 2.09 6.66
CA TYR A 192 -10.50 2.54 5.32
C TYR A 192 -12.01 2.39 5.09
N GLU A 193 -12.61 1.26 5.48
CA GLU A 193 -14.05 1.00 5.41
C GLU A 193 -14.84 2.07 6.20
N PHE A 194 -14.38 2.40 7.41
CA PHE A 194 -14.97 3.43 8.25
C PHE A 194 -14.93 4.80 7.57
N ILE A 195 -13.75 5.21 7.07
CA ILE A 195 -13.60 6.50 6.36
C ILE A 195 -14.53 6.56 5.15
N TYR A 196 -14.62 5.48 4.37
CA TYR A 196 -15.48 5.40 3.20
C TYR A 196 -16.97 5.54 3.57
N LYS A 197 -17.44 4.83 4.62
CA LYS A 197 -18.82 4.91 5.09
C LYS A 197 -19.20 6.31 5.57
N ILE A 198 -18.29 6.98 6.28
CA ILE A 198 -18.52 8.36 6.72
C ILE A 198 -18.63 9.31 5.54
N ASP A 199 -17.74 9.18 4.57
CA ASP A 199 -17.73 9.99 3.35
C ASP A 199 -19.07 9.85 2.58
N GLU A 200 -19.49 8.60 2.36
CA GLU A 200 -20.78 8.28 1.72
C GLU A 200 -21.99 8.90 2.46
N LEU A 201 -22.00 8.78 3.78
CA LEU A 201 -23.10 9.36 4.59
C LEU A 201 -23.10 10.89 4.58
N SER A 202 -21.90 11.51 4.62
CA SER A 202 -21.77 12.96 4.53
C SER A 202 -22.31 13.50 3.21
N LEU A 203 -21.98 12.85 2.11
CA LEU A 203 -22.47 13.19 0.78
C LEU A 203 -23.98 12.99 0.64
N LYS A 204 -24.52 11.86 1.13
CA LYS A 204 -25.97 11.56 1.05
C LYS A 204 -26.82 12.48 1.92
N LYS A 205 -26.40 12.75 3.16
CA LYS A 205 -27.20 13.53 4.12
C LYS A 205 -26.97 15.03 3.99
N LYS A 206 -25.98 15.51 3.24
CA LYS A 206 -25.56 16.93 3.15
C LYS A 206 -25.43 17.60 4.53
N LYS A 207 -25.04 16.82 5.55
CA LYS A 207 -24.91 17.29 6.93
C LYS A 207 -23.46 17.16 7.39
N PRO A 208 -22.99 18.08 8.25
CA PRO A 208 -21.67 17.97 8.84
C PRO A 208 -21.54 16.67 9.64
N ILE A 209 -20.36 16.07 9.59
CA ILE A 209 -20.02 14.87 10.37
C ILE A 209 -19.97 15.27 11.85
N ASN A 210 -20.78 14.62 12.65
CA ASN A 210 -20.85 14.84 14.09
C ASN A 210 -20.74 13.51 14.84
N LEU A 211 -20.59 13.60 16.17
CA LEU A 211 -20.42 12.44 17.04
C LEU A 211 -21.56 11.41 16.91
N LYS A 212 -22.80 11.87 16.62
CA LYS A 212 -23.96 10.99 16.43
C LYS A 212 -23.79 10.12 15.18
N THR A 213 -23.41 10.75 14.07
CA THR A 213 -23.15 10.04 12.80
C THR A 213 -22.01 9.03 12.93
N ILE A 214 -20.98 9.36 13.69
CA ILE A 214 -19.84 8.48 13.94
C ILE A 214 -20.25 7.26 14.79
N LYS A 215 -21.08 7.48 15.83
CA LYS A 215 -21.61 6.40 16.67
C LYS A 215 -22.52 5.41 15.94
N GLU A 216 -23.16 5.85 14.84
CA GLU A 216 -24.02 4.99 14.00
C GLU A 216 -23.22 4.03 13.12
N ILE A 217 -21.90 4.28 12.91
CA ILE A 217 -21.03 3.54 11.98
C ILE A 217 -20.04 2.65 12.72
N LEU A 218 -19.59 3.06 13.91
CA LEU A 218 -18.71 2.28 14.78
C LEU A 218 -19.47 1.21 15.55
#